data_fa9f901594b2f1ee7f2af074c60a3f54
#
_entry.id   fa9f901594b2f1ee7f2af074c60a3f54
#
_cell.length_a   1.000
_cell.length_b   1.000
_cell.length_c   1.000
_cell.angle_alpha   90.00
_cell.angle_beta   90.00
_cell.angle_gamma   90.00
#
_symmetry.space_group_name_H-M   'P 1'
#
loop_
_entity.id
_entity.type
_entity.pdbx_description
1 polymer ?
#
loop_
_entity_poly.entity_id
_entity_poly.type
_entity_poly.pdbx_seq_one_letter_code
_entity_poly.pdbx_strand_id
1 'polypeptide(L)'
;MRGELAGTRFGDVRWLAETGSTNTDVLELARQGEPEGIVVVADHQLAGRGRRGRTWEAPPGGALMGTVLLRPPAAVAALTTMALAVAAAEAIEAVTGAVVRVKWPNDLVWPGDGSGRDR
;
A
#
# COMPACT_ATOMS: atom_id res chain seq x y z
N MET A 1 -11.01 -0.96 -11.99
CA MET A 1 -9.67 -0.50 -11.56
C MET A 1 -8.60 -0.73 -12.61
N ARG A 2 -8.43 -1.95 -13.11
CA ARG A 2 -7.43 -2.21 -14.14
C ARG A 2 -7.58 -1.33 -15.38
N GLY A 3 -8.82 -1.14 -15.86
CA GLY A 3 -9.08 -0.33 -17.04
C GLY A 3 -8.73 1.15 -16.87
N GLU A 4 -8.90 1.69 -15.65
CA GLU A 4 -8.59 3.08 -15.35
C GLU A 4 -7.08 3.35 -15.30
N LEU A 5 -6.30 2.35 -14.95
CA LEU A 5 -4.85 2.43 -14.85
C LEU A 5 -4.14 1.99 -16.14
N ALA A 6 -4.89 1.43 -17.10
CA ALA A 6 -4.33 1.04 -18.39
C ALA A 6 -3.70 2.25 -19.08
N GLY A 7 -2.49 2.06 -19.60
CA GLY A 7 -1.72 3.16 -20.22
C GLY A 7 -0.91 3.98 -19.23
N THR A 8 -1.08 3.78 -17.92
CA THR A 8 -0.20 4.38 -16.91
C THR A 8 0.92 3.40 -16.56
N ARG A 9 1.94 3.88 -15.84
CA ARG A 9 3.02 3.02 -15.32
C ARG A 9 2.54 1.98 -14.29
N PHE A 10 1.31 2.12 -13.77
CA PHE A 10 0.71 1.23 -12.78
C PHE A 10 -0.43 0.38 -13.38
N GLY A 11 -0.36 0.08 -14.67
CA GLY A 11 -1.40 -0.69 -15.36
C GLY A 11 -1.44 -2.18 -15.03
N ASP A 12 -0.36 -2.75 -14.47
CA ASP A 12 -0.31 -4.17 -14.11
C ASP A 12 -0.75 -4.37 -12.65
N VAL A 13 -2.05 -4.48 -12.45
CA VAL A 13 -2.66 -4.72 -11.14
C VAL A 13 -3.09 -6.17 -11.04
N ARG A 14 -2.55 -6.88 -10.06
CA ARG A 14 -2.82 -8.31 -9.83
C ARG A 14 -3.60 -8.49 -8.55
N TRP A 15 -4.81 -9.02 -8.65
CA TRP A 15 -5.70 -9.29 -7.52
C TRP A 15 -5.59 -10.74 -7.08
N LEU A 16 -5.39 -10.95 -5.79
CA LEU A 16 -5.34 -12.26 -5.16
C LEU A 16 -6.43 -12.33 -4.10
N ALA A 17 -7.17 -13.44 -4.08
CA ALA A 17 -8.14 -13.66 -2.99
C ALA A 17 -7.41 -13.83 -1.66
N GLU A 18 -6.27 -14.51 -1.68
CA GLU A 18 -5.47 -14.79 -0.51
C GLU A 18 -4.00 -14.93 -0.89
N THR A 19 -3.11 -14.45 -0.03
CA THR A 19 -1.67 -14.63 -0.14
C THR A 19 -1.05 -14.64 1.25
N GLY A 20 0.19 -15.05 1.36
CA GLY A 20 0.94 -14.92 2.60
C GLY A 20 1.15 -13.44 2.94
N SER A 21 1.76 -12.70 2.04
CA SER A 21 1.98 -11.27 2.15
C SER A 21 2.22 -10.66 0.78
N THR A 22 1.53 -9.57 0.46
CA THR A 22 1.76 -8.85 -0.80
C THR A 22 3.18 -8.31 -0.89
N ASN A 23 3.79 -7.93 0.22
CA ASN A 23 5.20 -7.49 0.24
C ASN A 23 6.14 -8.62 -0.16
N THR A 24 5.93 -9.82 0.36
CA THR A 24 6.74 -10.99 0.00
C THR A 24 6.58 -11.31 -1.49
N ASP A 25 5.36 -11.26 -2.00
CA ASP A 25 5.07 -11.51 -3.42
C ASP A 25 5.80 -10.50 -4.31
N VAL A 26 5.73 -9.21 -3.97
CA VAL A 26 6.38 -8.14 -4.76
C VAL A 26 7.90 -8.21 -4.66
N LEU A 27 8.46 -8.54 -3.49
CA LEU A 27 9.91 -8.73 -3.36
C LEU A 27 10.41 -9.87 -4.24
N GLU A 28 9.63 -10.94 -4.38
CA GLU A 28 10.00 -12.04 -5.27
C GLU A 28 9.96 -11.60 -6.74
N LEU A 29 8.94 -10.85 -7.14
CA LEU A 29 8.87 -10.28 -8.48
C LEU A 29 10.07 -9.36 -8.75
N ALA A 30 10.46 -8.57 -7.76
CA ALA A 30 11.63 -7.69 -7.86
C ALA A 30 12.92 -8.50 -8.07
N ARG A 31 13.09 -9.62 -7.36
CA ARG A 31 14.24 -10.51 -7.52
C ARG A 31 14.28 -11.16 -8.90
N GLN A 32 13.11 -11.42 -9.49
CA GLN A 32 13.00 -11.94 -10.84
C GLN A 32 13.29 -10.92 -11.93
N GLY A 33 13.53 -9.67 -11.57
CA GLY A 33 13.84 -8.60 -12.51
C GLY A 33 12.62 -7.96 -13.16
N GLU A 34 11.43 -8.16 -12.60
CA GLU A 34 10.21 -7.53 -13.12
C GLU A 34 10.30 -6.00 -13.04
N PRO A 35 9.70 -5.28 -14.01
CA PRO A 35 9.77 -3.82 -14.03
C PRO A 35 8.94 -3.19 -12.90
N GLU A 36 9.29 -1.97 -12.53
CA GLU A 36 8.48 -1.22 -11.57
C GLU A 36 7.07 -0.92 -12.11
N GLY A 37 6.15 -0.70 -11.19
CA GLY A 37 4.77 -0.36 -11.52
C GLY A 37 3.78 -1.50 -11.27
N ILE A 38 4.26 -2.73 -11.04
CA ILE A 38 3.39 -3.85 -10.69
C ILE A 38 2.77 -3.58 -9.33
N VAL A 39 1.45 -3.77 -9.23
CA VAL A 39 0.69 -3.64 -8.00
C VAL A 39 0.07 -4.99 -7.67
N VAL A 40 0.35 -5.53 -6.50
CA VAL A 40 -0.27 -6.75 -5.99
C VAL A 40 -1.22 -6.38 -4.87
N VAL A 41 -2.48 -6.75 -5.01
CA VAL A 41 -3.54 -6.48 -4.02
C VAL A 41 -4.13 -7.82 -3.59
N ALA A 42 -4.39 -7.98 -2.30
CA ALA A 42 -5.00 -9.18 -1.76
C ALA A 42 -6.20 -8.84 -0.88
N ASP A 43 -7.22 -9.69 -0.92
CA ASP A 43 -8.38 -9.58 -0.03
C ASP A 43 -8.05 -10.07 1.38
N HIS A 44 -7.10 -11.01 1.50
CA HIS A 44 -6.67 -11.57 2.77
C HIS A 44 -5.19 -11.92 2.76
N GLN A 45 -4.49 -11.61 3.82
CA GLN A 45 -3.10 -12.01 4.05
C GLN A 45 -3.00 -12.96 5.25
N LEU A 46 -2.26 -14.05 5.07
CA LEU A 46 -2.03 -15.06 6.10
C LEU A 46 -0.82 -14.76 6.97
N ALA A 47 0.12 -13.95 6.48
CA ALA A 47 1.38 -13.66 7.13
C ALA A 47 1.77 -12.18 7.00
N GLY A 48 0.79 -11.29 7.16
CA GLY A 48 1.02 -9.85 7.13
C GLY A 48 1.94 -9.43 8.27
N ARG A 49 2.89 -8.53 7.96
CA ARG A 49 3.88 -8.06 8.93
C ARG A 49 3.93 -6.54 8.99
N GLY A 50 3.99 -6.03 10.22
CA GLY A 50 4.31 -4.65 10.51
C GLY A 50 5.80 -4.48 10.76
N ARG A 51 6.19 -3.27 11.20
CA ARG A 51 7.57 -2.96 11.57
C ARG A 51 8.00 -3.77 12.80
N ARG A 52 9.30 -4.04 12.89
CA ARG A 52 9.93 -4.74 14.04
C ARG A 52 9.36 -6.14 14.28
N GLY A 53 9.01 -6.84 13.20
CA GLY A 53 8.52 -8.22 13.30
C GLY A 53 7.10 -8.37 13.82
N ARG A 54 6.33 -7.29 13.94
CA ARG A 54 4.92 -7.36 14.35
C ARG A 54 4.10 -8.06 13.28
N THR A 55 3.12 -8.84 13.69
CA THR A 55 2.15 -9.42 12.79
C THR A 55 0.99 -8.46 12.55
N TRP A 56 0.43 -8.54 11.36
CA TRP A 56 -0.68 -7.71 10.95
C TRP A 56 -1.81 -8.61 10.50
N GLU A 57 -2.94 -8.48 11.13
CA GLU A 57 -4.10 -9.32 10.85
C GLU A 57 -5.33 -8.46 10.55
N ALA A 58 -6.09 -8.89 9.56
CA ALA A 58 -7.39 -8.34 9.24
C ALA A 58 -8.28 -9.47 8.71
N PRO A 59 -9.59 -9.45 8.97
CA PRO A 59 -10.47 -10.45 8.38
C PRO A 59 -10.52 -10.28 6.86
N PRO A 60 -10.86 -11.36 6.09
CA PRO A 60 -11.01 -11.25 4.65
C PRO A 60 -11.93 -10.08 4.27
N GLY A 61 -11.48 -9.23 3.33
CA GLY A 61 -12.22 -8.05 2.93
C GLY A 61 -12.24 -6.91 3.94
N GLY A 62 -11.59 -7.06 5.10
CA GLY A 62 -11.61 -6.06 6.18
C GLY A 62 -10.62 -4.92 6.01
N ALA A 63 -9.71 -5.03 5.06
CA ALA A 63 -8.71 -4.00 4.78
C ALA A 63 -8.27 -4.08 3.32
N LEU A 64 -7.78 -2.97 2.78
CA LEU A 64 -7.11 -2.96 1.49
C LEU A 64 -5.63 -3.26 1.74
N MET A 65 -5.18 -4.41 1.26
CA MET A 65 -3.81 -4.87 1.39
C MET A 65 -3.17 -4.87 0.01
N GLY A 66 -2.13 -4.07 -0.17
CA GLY A 66 -1.48 -3.97 -1.46
C GLY A 66 -0.05 -3.52 -1.35
N THR A 67 0.73 -3.86 -2.35
CA THR A 67 2.13 -3.46 -2.47
C THR A 67 2.41 -3.08 -3.91
N VAL A 68 3.16 -2.01 -4.08
CA VAL A 68 3.61 -1.50 -5.38
C VAL A 68 5.10 -1.75 -5.51
N LEU A 69 5.53 -2.31 -6.64
CA LEU A 69 6.95 -2.46 -6.95
C LEU A 69 7.48 -1.15 -7.50
N LEU A 70 8.41 -0.56 -6.78
CA LEU A 70 9.11 0.65 -7.21
C LEU A 70 10.62 0.40 -7.22
N ARG A 71 11.31 1.07 -8.15
CA ARG A 71 12.77 1.03 -8.27
C ARG A 71 13.33 2.45 -8.29
N PRO A 72 13.20 3.19 -7.17
CA PRO A 72 13.66 4.57 -7.14
C PRO A 72 15.19 4.64 -7.22
N PRO A 73 15.75 5.74 -7.76
CA PRO A 73 17.18 5.99 -7.65
C PRO A 73 17.62 5.99 -6.17
N ALA A 74 18.79 5.46 -5.90
CA ALA A 74 19.31 5.34 -4.52
C ALA A 74 19.30 6.67 -3.76
N ALA A 75 19.58 7.78 -4.44
CA ALA A 75 19.62 9.10 -3.84
C ALA A 75 18.29 9.55 -3.22
N VAL A 76 17.16 9.04 -3.74
CA VAL A 76 15.81 9.45 -3.30
C VAL A 76 15.01 8.30 -2.70
N ALA A 77 15.62 7.12 -2.56
CA ALA A 77 14.92 5.93 -2.06
C ALA A 77 14.30 6.16 -0.67
N ALA A 78 14.96 6.90 0.20
CA ALA A 78 14.47 7.21 1.54
C ALA A 78 13.19 8.07 1.53
N LEU A 79 12.91 8.79 0.45
CA LEU A 79 11.72 9.62 0.31
C LEU A 79 10.50 8.85 -0.19
N THR A 80 10.69 7.61 -0.64
CA THR A 80 9.62 6.82 -1.25
C THR A 80 8.44 6.58 -0.31
N THR A 81 8.72 6.27 0.95
CA THR A 81 7.66 6.05 1.95
C THR A 81 6.81 7.30 2.15
N MET A 82 7.43 8.47 2.24
CA MET A 82 6.71 9.73 2.41
C MET A 82 5.91 10.08 1.16
N ALA A 83 6.48 9.89 -0.03
CA ALA A 83 5.78 10.13 -1.28
C ALA A 83 4.55 9.23 -1.40
N LEU A 84 4.67 7.96 -1.05
CA LEU A 84 3.56 7.01 -1.05
C LEU A 84 2.48 7.43 -0.05
N ALA A 85 2.87 7.86 1.15
CA ALA A 85 1.93 8.33 2.16
C ALA A 85 1.13 9.55 1.68
N VAL A 86 1.77 10.52 1.06
CA VAL A 86 1.11 11.70 0.50
C VAL A 86 0.15 11.29 -0.63
N ALA A 87 0.61 10.44 -1.54
CA ALA A 87 -0.22 9.95 -2.65
C ALA A 87 -1.46 9.19 -2.14
N ALA A 88 -1.28 8.34 -1.14
CA ALA A 88 -2.40 7.60 -0.54
C ALA A 88 -3.39 8.54 0.16
N ALA A 89 -2.90 9.53 0.90
CA ALA A 89 -3.75 10.52 1.56
C ALA A 89 -4.58 11.30 0.53
N GLU A 90 -3.97 11.76 -0.55
CA GLU A 90 -4.67 12.46 -1.62
C GLU A 90 -5.72 11.57 -2.31
N ALA A 91 -5.38 10.30 -2.56
CA ALA A 91 -6.29 9.35 -3.18
C ALA A 91 -7.51 9.05 -2.28
N ILE A 92 -7.29 8.87 -0.99
CA ILE A 92 -8.36 8.64 -0.02
C ILE A 92 -9.32 9.83 0.02
N GLU A 93 -8.79 11.05 0.07
CA GLU A 93 -9.61 12.25 0.05
C GLU A 93 -10.42 12.36 -1.25
N ALA A 94 -9.78 12.10 -2.40
CA ALA A 94 -10.43 12.17 -3.70
C ALA A 94 -11.57 11.15 -3.85
N VAL A 95 -11.40 9.94 -3.30
CA VAL A 95 -12.38 8.85 -3.44
C VAL A 95 -13.49 8.93 -2.39
N THR A 96 -13.15 9.30 -1.16
CA THR A 96 -14.06 9.18 -0.01
C THR A 96 -14.47 10.53 0.60
N GLY A 97 -13.77 11.60 0.28
CA GLY A 97 -13.92 12.88 0.96
C GLY A 97 -13.29 12.93 2.36
N ALA A 98 -12.78 11.82 2.86
CA ALA A 98 -12.15 11.77 4.18
C ALA A 98 -10.75 12.38 4.13
N VAL A 99 -10.46 13.28 5.05
CA VAL A 99 -9.13 13.87 5.20
C VAL A 99 -8.35 13.05 6.22
N VAL A 100 -7.26 12.42 5.77
CA VAL A 100 -6.37 11.65 6.62
C VAL A 100 -5.07 12.40 6.85
N ARG A 101 -4.40 12.10 7.95
CA ARG A 101 -3.12 12.70 8.31
C ARG A 101 -2.03 11.66 8.29
N VAL A 102 -0.83 12.10 7.92
CA VAL A 102 0.35 11.25 7.97
C VAL A 102 0.88 11.24 9.40
N LYS A 103 0.96 10.05 10.00
CA LYS A 103 1.61 9.83 11.27
C LYS A 103 2.98 9.23 10.99
N TRP A 104 4.01 10.01 11.26
CA TRP A 104 5.38 9.61 11.00
C TRP A 104 5.76 8.30 11.73
N PRO A 105 6.48 7.37 11.09
CA PRO A 105 7.04 7.50 9.73
C PRO A 105 6.21 6.83 8.63
N ASN A 106 5.23 6.01 8.94
CA ASN A 106 4.62 5.11 7.95
C ASN A 106 3.13 4.84 8.13
N ASP A 107 2.43 5.69 8.86
CA ASP A 107 0.99 5.51 9.10
C ASP A 107 0.17 6.65 8.53
N LEU A 108 -1.04 6.31 8.08
CA LEU A 108 -2.09 7.27 7.82
C LEU A 108 -3.17 7.09 8.88
N VAL A 109 -3.63 8.20 9.45
CA VAL A 109 -4.67 8.17 10.47
C VAL A 109 -5.84 9.06 10.05
N TRP A 110 -7.05 8.55 10.28
CA TRP A 110 -8.26 9.32 10.10
C TRP A 110 -8.76 9.76 11.48
N PRO A 111 -8.78 11.08 11.76
CA PRO A 111 -9.25 11.56 13.06
C PRO A 111 -10.75 11.36 13.26
N GLY A 112 -11.48 10.92 12.21
CA GLY A 112 -12.89 10.59 12.31
C GLY A 112 -13.76 11.81 12.53
N ASP A 113 -14.73 11.68 13.41
CA ASP A 113 -15.71 12.70 13.77
C ASP A 113 -15.20 13.73 14.78
N GLY A 114 -13.90 13.84 14.95
CA GLY A 114 -13.31 14.76 15.93
C GLY A 114 -13.28 14.21 17.36
N SER A 115 -13.47 12.91 17.54
CA SER A 115 -13.44 12.29 18.88
C SER A 115 -12.05 12.24 19.52
N GLY A 116 -11.03 12.76 18.83
CA GLY A 116 -9.70 12.97 19.42
C GLY A 116 -8.92 11.71 19.79
N ARG A 117 -9.33 10.56 19.30
CA ARG A 117 -8.60 9.32 19.57
C ARG A 117 -7.54 9.10 18.51
N ASP A 118 -6.32 9.43 18.85
CA ASP A 118 -5.15 8.97 18.10
C ASP A 118 -5.04 7.46 18.26
N ARG A 119 -5.20 6.75 17.20
CA ARG A 119 -4.98 5.31 17.14
C ARG A 119 -3.70 4.99 16.38
#